data_a6e9ad75be36db18873f5531caba600e
#
_entry.id   a6e9ad75be36db18873f5531caba600e
#
_cell.length_a   1.000
_cell.length_b   1.000
_cell.length_c   1.000
_cell.angle_alpha   90.00
_cell.angle_beta   90.00
_cell.angle_gamma   90.00
#
_symmetry.space_group_name_H-M   'P 1'
#
loop_
_entity.id
_entity.type
_entity.pdbx_description
1 polymer ?
#
loop_
_entity_poly.entity_id
_entity_poly.type
_entity_poly.pdbx_seq_one_letter_code
_entity_poly.pdbx_strand_id
1 'polypeptide(L)'
;HVDPLIEERRMAGKVRRTHGDLHLRNICLFEGEVTPFDALEFDERLATTDVLYDLAFLLMDMRAAGLTRQANIVMNRYWDSAREDEEALALLPFFMALRAAVRMAVAVEAGNLAEAQTYRQLCLDVFAPERPVLIAIGGLSGSGKSTIARELAQQLPGPAGARLLRSDVIRKQS
;
A
#
# COMPACT_ATOMS: atom_id res chain seq x y z
N HIS A 1 -14.97 10.03 6.56
CA HIS A 1 -15.99 8.99 6.29
C HIS A 1 -15.44 8.05 5.22
N VAL A 2 -15.08 6.83 5.60
CA VAL A 2 -14.58 5.80 4.66
C VAL A 2 -15.72 4.91 4.10
N ASP A 3 -16.87 4.86 4.78
CA ASP A 3 -17.98 3.96 4.42
C ASP A 3 -18.52 4.15 2.98
N PRO A 4 -18.77 5.37 2.49
CA PRO A 4 -19.26 5.54 1.12
C PRO A 4 -18.28 5.01 0.08
N LEU A 5 -16.99 5.29 0.25
CA LEU A 5 -15.96 4.87 -0.70
C LEU A 5 -15.76 3.35 -0.67
N ILE A 6 -15.87 2.70 0.48
CA ILE A 6 -15.83 1.23 0.60
C ILE A 6 -17.02 0.61 -0.17
N GLU A 7 -18.23 1.18 0.00
CA GLU A 7 -19.41 0.66 -0.68
C GLU A 7 -19.34 0.87 -2.21
N GLU A 8 -18.89 2.02 -2.68
CA GLU A 8 -18.64 2.29 -4.09
C GLU A 8 -17.65 1.27 -4.69
N ARG A 9 -16.57 0.97 -3.98
CA ARG A 9 -15.59 -0.03 -4.39
C ARG A 9 -16.18 -1.43 -4.47
N ARG A 10 -17.02 -1.79 -3.49
CA ARG A 10 -17.75 -3.07 -3.52
C ARG A 10 -18.64 -3.16 -4.77
N MET A 11 -19.40 -2.11 -5.09
CA MET A 11 -20.25 -2.04 -6.26
C MET A 11 -19.46 -2.05 -7.58
N ALA A 12 -18.24 -1.49 -7.58
CA ALA A 12 -17.31 -1.52 -8.71
C ALA A 12 -16.57 -2.86 -8.88
N GLY A 13 -16.89 -3.89 -8.07
CA GLY A 13 -16.28 -5.22 -8.16
C GLY A 13 -14.84 -5.28 -7.66
N LYS A 14 -14.43 -4.32 -6.81
CA LYS A 14 -13.09 -4.33 -6.20
C LYS A 14 -12.99 -5.32 -5.03
N VAL A 15 -14.12 -5.75 -4.47
CA VAL A 15 -14.21 -6.86 -3.50
C VAL A 15 -14.33 -8.17 -4.27
N ARG A 16 -13.29 -8.97 -4.21
CA ARG A 16 -13.19 -10.25 -4.94
C ARG A 16 -12.21 -11.18 -4.23
N ARG A 17 -12.07 -12.39 -4.71
CA ARG A 17 -11.05 -13.30 -4.20
C ARG A 17 -9.68 -12.72 -4.42
N THR A 18 -8.93 -12.56 -3.33
CA THR A 18 -7.56 -12.05 -3.25
C THR A 18 -6.62 -13.11 -2.68
N HIS A 19 -5.38 -12.78 -2.41
CA HIS A 19 -4.47 -13.65 -1.70
C HIS A 19 -4.91 -13.84 -0.22
N GLY A 20 -5.44 -12.79 0.39
CA GLY A 20 -5.96 -12.76 1.75
C GLY A 20 -4.91 -12.63 2.84
N ASP A 21 -3.68 -13.11 2.59
CA ASP A 21 -2.55 -13.07 3.53
C ASP A 21 -1.25 -12.60 2.85
N LEU A 22 -1.32 -11.53 2.06
CA LEU A 22 -0.22 -11.03 1.26
C LEU A 22 0.77 -10.21 2.13
N HIS A 23 1.76 -10.87 2.68
CA HIS A 23 2.87 -10.26 3.41
C HIS A 23 4.23 -10.81 2.95
N LEU A 24 5.35 -10.24 3.40
CA LEU A 24 6.69 -10.58 2.91
C LEU A 24 7.08 -12.06 3.06
N ARG A 25 6.58 -12.73 4.11
CA ARG A 25 6.88 -14.16 4.33
C ARG A 25 6.19 -15.07 3.31
N ASN A 26 5.12 -14.60 2.68
CA ASN A 26 4.37 -15.30 1.64
C ASN A 26 4.77 -14.85 0.22
N ILE A 27 5.98 -14.32 0.09
CA ILE A 27 6.57 -13.94 -1.20
C ILE A 27 7.95 -14.60 -1.30
N CYS A 28 8.18 -15.32 -2.39
CA CYS A 28 9.47 -15.94 -2.67
C CYS A 28 9.99 -15.58 -4.06
N LEU A 29 11.23 -15.94 -4.31
CA LEU A 29 11.79 -15.94 -5.66
C LEU A 29 11.70 -17.36 -6.20
N PHE A 30 10.79 -17.58 -7.17
CA PHE A 30 10.59 -18.87 -7.82
C PHE A 30 10.97 -18.77 -9.29
N GLU A 31 11.90 -19.57 -9.75
CA GLU A 31 12.43 -19.53 -11.13
C GLU A 31 12.89 -18.14 -11.62
N GLY A 32 13.37 -17.31 -10.70
CA GLY A 32 13.82 -15.94 -10.99
C GLY A 32 12.71 -14.88 -10.95
N GLU A 33 11.45 -15.28 -10.72
CA GLU A 33 10.30 -14.39 -10.65
C GLU A 33 9.82 -14.21 -9.20
N VAL A 34 9.41 -12.99 -8.86
CA VAL A 34 8.81 -12.69 -7.55
C VAL A 34 7.40 -13.28 -7.52
N THR A 35 7.21 -14.30 -6.69
CA THR A 35 5.98 -15.11 -6.67
C THR A 35 5.34 -15.11 -5.29
N PRO A 36 4.10 -14.64 -5.14
CA PRO A 36 3.32 -14.86 -3.93
C PRO A 36 2.87 -16.33 -3.84
N PHE A 37 2.83 -16.86 -2.62
CA PHE A 37 2.39 -18.23 -2.32
C PHE A 37 1.64 -18.26 -1.00
N ASP A 38 1.06 -19.39 -0.63
CA ASP A 38 0.30 -19.59 0.61
C ASP A 38 -0.91 -18.64 0.74
N ALA A 39 -1.67 -18.52 -0.36
CA ALA A 39 -2.93 -17.79 -0.35
C ALA A 39 -3.96 -18.49 0.55
N LEU A 40 -4.90 -17.73 1.11
CA LEU A 40 -6.00 -18.29 1.90
C LEU A 40 -6.94 -19.13 1.01
N GLU A 41 -6.88 -20.46 1.18
CA GLU A 41 -7.69 -21.41 0.40
C GLU A 41 -8.84 -22.00 1.21
N PHE A 42 -8.73 -21.99 2.54
CA PHE A 42 -9.64 -22.71 3.44
C PHE A 42 -10.89 -21.92 3.85
N ASP A 43 -10.91 -20.60 3.65
CA ASP A 43 -12.07 -19.74 3.97
C ASP A 43 -12.26 -18.66 2.90
N GLU A 44 -13.25 -18.86 2.04
CA GLU A 44 -13.57 -17.90 0.97
C GLU A 44 -14.02 -16.53 1.49
N ARG A 45 -14.59 -16.44 2.71
CA ARG A 45 -15.00 -15.18 3.28
C ARG A 45 -13.79 -14.33 3.66
N LEU A 46 -12.75 -14.95 4.19
CA LEU A 46 -11.50 -14.27 4.53
C LEU A 46 -10.69 -13.94 3.28
N ALA A 47 -10.75 -14.79 2.25
CA ALA A 47 -10.08 -14.56 0.98
C ALA A 47 -10.81 -13.57 0.06
N THR A 48 -12.10 -13.27 0.32
CA THR A 48 -12.88 -12.32 -0.48
C THR A 48 -12.88 -10.95 0.18
N THR A 49 -11.95 -10.11 -0.25
CA THR A 49 -11.74 -8.77 0.33
C THR A 49 -11.52 -7.74 -0.78
N ASP A 50 -11.49 -6.47 -0.40
CA ASP A 50 -11.05 -5.41 -1.30
C ASP A 50 -9.60 -5.65 -1.73
N VAL A 51 -9.31 -5.56 -3.03
CA VAL A 51 -7.94 -5.74 -3.56
C VAL A 51 -6.92 -4.80 -2.92
N LEU A 52 -7.37 -3.61 -2.51
CA LEU A 52 -6.52 -2.64 -1.81
C LEU A 52 -6.18 -3.09 -0.38
N TYR A 53 -7.06 -3.86 0.28
CA TYR A 53 -6.80 -4.41 1.60
C TYR A 53 -5.64 -5.42 1.59
N ASP A 54 -5.54 -6.18 0.52
CA ASP A 54 -4.44 -7.12 0.30
C ASP A 54 -3.12 -6.39 0.00
N LEU A 55 -3.18 -5.39 -0.90
CA LEU A 55 -2.03 -4.51 -1.16
C LEU A 55 -1.57 -3.79 0.12
N ALA A 56 -2.52 -3.27 0.92
CA ALA A 56 -2.22 -2.57 2.17
C ALA A 56 -1.49 -3.46 3.17
N PHE A 57 -1.78 -4.76 3.18
CA PHE A 57 -1.04 -5.71 4.02
C PHE A 57 0.44 -5.78 3.63
N LEU A 58 0.72 -5.95 2.34
CA LEU A 58 2.10 -5.98 1.86
C LEU A 58 2.84 -4.67 2.17
N LEU A 59 2.22 -3.52 1.88
CA LEU A 59 2.84 -2.21 2.14
C LEU A 59 3.09 -1.98 3.64
N MET A 60 2.16 -2.39 4.48
CA MET A 60 2.27 -2.33 5.93
C MET A 60 3.44 -3.19 6.43
N ASP A 61 3.54 -4.44 5.96
CA ASP A 61 4.60 -5.36 6.36
C ASP A 61 5.98 -4.90 5.86
N MET A 62 6.06 -4.39 4.63
CA MET A 62 7.28 -3.76 4.11
C MET A 62 7.74 -2.59 4.98
N ARG A 63 6.82 -1.75 5.45
CA ARG A 63 7.14 -0.64 6.35
C ARG A 63 7.60 -1.12 7.72
N ALA A 64 6.94 -2.11 8.28
CA ALA A 64 7.35 -2.74 9.54
C ALA A 64 8.78 -3.32 9.46
N ALA A 65 9.16 -3.84 8.28
CA ALA A 65 10.49 -4.33 7.97
C ALA A 65 11.51 -3.23 7.61
N GLY A 66 11.14 -1.94 7.64
CA GLY A 66 12.02 -0.81 7.27
C GLY A 66 12.21 -0.62 5.77
N LEU A 67 11.46 -1.33 4.92
CA LEU A 67 11.54 -1.29 3.46
C LEU A 67 10.68 -0.15 2.87
N THR A 68 10.80 1.06 3.42
CA THR A 68 9.96 2.22 3.05
C THR A 68 10.10 2.60 1.57
N ARG A 69 11.33 2.55 1.04
CA ARG A 69 11.59 2.82 -0.38
C ARG A 69 10.86 1.83 -1.29
N GLN A 70 10.96 0.56 -0.97
CA GLN A 70 10.32 -0.51 -1.75
C GLN A 70 8.79 -0.42 -1.65
N ALA A 71 8.26 -0.13 -0.47
CA ALA A 71 6.83 0.11 -0.28
C ALA A 71 6.32 1.24 -1.18
N ASN A 72 7.04 2.37 -1.27
CA ASN A 72 6.69 3.47 -2.17
C ASN A 72 6.72 3.05 -3.65
N ILE A 73 7.70 2.27 -4.06
CA ILE A 73 7.79 1.74 -5.44
C ILE A 73 6.58 0.85 -5.74
N VAL A 74 6.25 -0.10 -4.86
CA VAL A 74 5.11 -1.01 -5.02
C VAL A 74 3.80 -0.22 -5.09
N MET A 75 3.58 0.70 -4.16
CA MET A 75 2.42 1.59 -4.15
C MET A 75 2.27 2.32 -5.48
N ASN A 76 3.31 3.00 -5.95
CA ASN A 76 3.24 3.74 -7.19
C ASN A 76 3.03 2.85 -8.41
N ARG A 77 3.61 1.65 -8.45
CA ARG A 77 3.39 0.67 -9.52
C ARG A 77 1.95 0.17 -9.56
N TYR A 78 1.34 -0.09 -8.40
CA TYR A 78 -0.07 -0.47 -8.35
C TYR A 78 -0.94 0.60 -9.02
N TRP A 79 -0.84 1.87 -8.58
CA TRP A 79 -1.66 2.95 -9.16
C TRP A 79 -1.27 3.33 -10.59
N ASP A 80 -0.06 3.09 -11.03
CA ASP A 80 0.30 3.23 -12.44
C ASP A 80 -0.43 2.20 -13.33
N SER A 81 -0.82 1.06 -12.78
CA SER A 81 -1.57 -0.01 -13.47
C SER A 81 -3.08 0.08 -13.25
N ALA A 82 -3.53 0.58 -12.10
CA ALA A 82 -4.94 0.70 -11.67
C ALA A 82 -5.35 2.18 -11.53
N ARG A 83 -5.19 2.95 -12.60
CA ARG A 83 -5.40 4.42 -12.59
C ARG A 83 -6.82 4.84 -12.35
N GLU A 84 -7.78 4.02 -12.74
CA GLU A 84 -9.20 4.22 -12.44
C GLU A 84 -9.50 4.12 -10.94
N ASP A 85 -8.50 3.78 -10.14
CA ASP A 85 -8.60 3.53 -8.70
C ASP A 85 -7.86 4.60 -7.85
N GLU A 86 -7.52 5.76 -8.43
CA GLU A 86 -6.74 6.82 -7.72
C GLU A 86 -7.43 7.31 -6.45
N GLU A 87 -8.76 7.38 -6.42
CA GLU A 87 -9.52 7.80 -5.24
C GLU A 87 -9.36 6.85 -4.06
N ALA A 88 -9.09 5.58 -4.34
CA ALA A 88 -8.84 4.57 -3.32
C ALA A 88 -7.57 4.81 -2.49
N LEU A 89 -6.67 5.68 -2.97
CA LEU A 89 -5.49 6.08 -2.20
C LEU A 89 -5.88 6.66 -0.82
N ALA A 90 -7.05 7.29 -0.71
CA ALA A 90 -7.57 7.80 0.54
C ALA A 90 -7.90 6.70 1.58
N LEU A 91 -8.14 5.46 1.14
CA LEU A 91 -8.40 4.30 2.01
C LEU A 91 -7.12 3.59 2.47
N LEU A 92 -5.99 3.84 1.80
CA LEU A 92 -4.74 3.13 2.11
C LEU A 92 -4.32 3.24 3.58
N PRO A 93 -4.35 4.44 4.22
CA PRO A 93 -4.02 4.55 5.64
C PRO A 93 -4.92 3.69 6.52
N PHE A 94 -6.22 3.69 6.24
CA PHE A 94 -7.21 2.91 6.99
C PHE A 94 -6.93 1.41 6.89
N PHE A 95 -6.73 0.88 5.69
CA PHE A 95 -6.45 -0.54 5.51
C PHE A 95 -5.09 -0.96 6.08
N MET A 96 -4.06 -0.14 5.95
CA MET A 96 -2.77 -0.40 6.57
C MET A 96 -2.85 -0.44 8.10
N ALA A 97 -3.57 0.50 8.71
CA ALA A 97 -3.78 0.52 10.15
C ALA A 97 -4.56 -0.72 10.63
N LEU A 98 -5.60 -1.12 9.89
CA LEU A 98 -6.39 -2.31 10.21
C LEU A 98 -5.52 -3.57 10.18
N ARG A 99 -4.68 -3.73 9.14
CA ARG A 99 -3.73 -4.87 9.07
C ARG A 99 -2.69 -4.81 10.18
N ALA A 100 -2.15 -3.63 10.49
CA ALA A 100 -1.23 -3.46 11.61
C ALA A 100 -1.87 -3.84 12.95
N ALA A 101 -3.14 -3.47 13.18
CA ALA A 101 -3.88 -3.85 14.39
C ALA A 101 -4.06 -5.38 14.49
N VAL A 102 -4.39 -6.05 13.40
CA VAL A 102 -4.50 -7.52 13.35
C VAL A 102 -3.15 -8.17 13.68
N ARG A 103 -2.06 -7.71 13.04
CA ARG A 103 -0.71 -8.23 13.31
C ARG A 103 -0.25 -7.97 14.74
N MET A 104 -0.59 -6.80 15.29
CA MET A 104 -0.33 -6.49 16.69
C MET A 104 -1.02 -7.49 17.63
N ALA A 105 -2.29 -7.79 17.40
CA ALA A 105 -3.04 -8.76 18.22
C ALA A 105 -2.39 -10.16 18.16
N VAL A 106 -2.05 -10.64 16.96
CA VAL A 106 -1.35 -11.93 16.76
C VAL A 106 0.00 -11.95 17.47
N ALA A 107 0.77 -10.86 17.40
CA ALA A 107 2.06 -10.77 18.08
C ALA A 107 1.93 -10.78 19.60
N VAL A 108 0.89 -10.15 20.15
CA VAL A 108 0.57 -10.20 21.60
C VAL A 108 0.23 -11.62 22.04
N GLU A 109 -0.62 -12.33 21.30
CA GLU A 109 -0.99 -13.72 21.59
C GLU A 109 0.23 -14.66 21.54
N ALA A 110 1.16 -14.40 20.61
CA ALA A 110 2.41 -15.15 20.51
C ALA A 110 3.46 -14.74 21.57
N GLY A 111 3.18 -13.77 22.43
CA GLY A 111 4.10 -13.25 23.45
C GLY A 111 5.23 -12.40 22.88
N ASN A 112 5.18 -12.01 21.59
CA ASN A 112 6.19 -11.17 20.94
C ASN A 112 5.87 -9.68 21.11
N LEU A 113 6.14 -9.15 22.30
CA LEU A 113 5.81 -7.76 22.64
C LEU A 113 6.61 -6.74 21.82
N ALA A 114 7.81 -7.06 21.36
CA ALA A 114 8.61 -6.18 20.52
C ALA A 114 7.96 -6.00 19.12
N GLU A 115 7.52 -7.07 18.52
CA GLU A 115 6.78 -7.05 17.25
C GLU A 115 5.43 -6.33 17.40
N ALA A 116 4.70 -6.62 18.48
CA ALA A 116 3.45 -5.93 18.79
C ALA A 116 3.62 -4.41 18.91
N GLN A 117 4.71 -3.95 19.55
CA GLN A 117 5.02 -2.53 19.66
C GLN A 117 5.35 -1.90 18.31
N THR A 118 6.02 -2.59 17.42
CA THR A 118 6.30 -2.14 16.05
C THR A 118 5.00 -1.90 15.28
N TYR A 119 4.09 -2.86 15.29
CA TYR A 119 2.78 -2.71 14.62
C TYR A 119 1.90 -1.64 15.26
N ARG A 120 1.94 -1.53 16.59
CA ARG A 120 1.24 -0.44 17.29
C ARG A 120 1.73 0.94 16.83
N GLN A 121 3.05 1.13 16.77
CA GLN A 121 3.62 2.41 16.32
C GLN A 121 3.23 2.70 14.88
N LEU A 122 3.31 1.72 14.00
CA LEU A 122 2.91 1.88 12.59
C LEU A 122 1.43 2.25 12.46
N CYS A 123 0.55 1.64 13.26
CA CYS A 123 -0.87 1.99 13.30
C CYS A 123 -1.10 3.46 13.68
N LEU A 124 -0.31 4.00 14.60
CA LEU A 124 -0.37 5.41 14.97
C LEU A 124 0.20 6.33 13.89
N ASP A 125 1.31 5.94 13.28
CA ASP A 125 2.02 6.74 12.27
C ASP A 125 1.19 6.95 11.00
N VAL A 126 0.42 5.92 10.56
CA VAL A 126 -0.40 6.06 9.35
C VAL A 126 -1.60 6.98 9.52
N PHE A 127 -2.00 7.28 10.76
CA PHE A 127 -3.05 8.25 11.08
C PHE A 127 -2.50 9.57 11.63
N ALA A 128 -1.18 9.74 11.67
CA ALA A 128 -0.61 11.01 12.06
C ALA A 128 -1.15 12.13 11.16
N PRO A 129 -1.62 13.24 11.72
CA PRO A 129 -2.18 14.32 10.92
C PRO A 129 -1.07 14.95 10.08
N GLU A 130 -1.21 14.83 8.77
CA GLU A 130 -0.29 15.42 7.82
C GLU A 130 -1.03 16.44 6.95
N ARG A 131 -0.37 17.54 6.62
CA ARG A 131 -0.90 18.48 5.65
C ARG A 131 -0.67 17.93 4.25
N PRO A 132 -1.71 17.87 3.41
CA PRO A 132 -1.52 17.49 2.01
C PRO A 132 -0.54 18.46 1.34
N VAL A 133 0.47 17.91 0.66
CA VAL A 133 1.47 18.69 -0.06
C VAL A 133 1.50 18.24 -1.51
N LEU A 134 1.40 19.19 -2.44
CA LEU A 134 1.64 18.95 -3.86
C LEU A 134 2.97 19.58 -4.26
N ILE A 135 3.90 18.76 -4.74
CA ILE A 135 5.21 19.20 -5.20
C ILE A 135 5.30 19.03 -6.72
N ALA A 136 5.44 20.14 -7.43
CA ALA A 136 5.64 20.14 -8.87
C ALA A 136 7.14 20.21 -9.23
N ILE A 137 7.63 19.25 -10.01
CA ILE A 137 9.02 19.19 -10.49
C ILE A 137 9.04 19.49 -11.98
N GLY A 138 9.52 20.69 -12.33
CA GLY A 138 9.66 21.19 -13.70
C GLY A 138 11.08 21.10 -14.23
N GLY A 139 11.25 21.17 -15.56
CA GLY A 139 12.55 21.22 -16.23
C GLY A 139 12.52 20.64 -17.65
N LEU A 140 13.59 20.80 -18.39
CA LEU A 140 13.74 20.32 -19.77
C LEU A 140 13.68 18.77 -19.87
N SER A 141 13.39 18.25 -21.05
CA SER A 141 13.46 16.81 -21.29
C SER A 141 14.86 16.28 -20.99
N GLY A 142 14.97 15.12 -20.36
CA GLY A 142 16.25 14.50 -20.00
C GLY A 142 16.94 15.11 -18.75
N SER A 143 16.39 16.13 -18.09
CA SER A 143 17.04 16.82 -16.94
C SER A 143 16.97 16.06 -15.60
N GLY A 144 16.53 14.79 -15.59
CA GLY A 144 16.51 13.98 -14.38
C GLY A 144 15.28 14.17 -13.46
N LYS A 145 14.26 14.93 -13.89
CA LYS A 145 13.03 15.19 -13.10
C LYS A 145 12.41 13.94 -12.47
N SER A 146 12.26 12.89 -13.28
CA SER A 146 11.64 11.64 -12.82
C SER A 146 12.48 10.90 -11.79
N THR A 147 13.80 11.08 -11.82
CA THR A 147 14.70 10.51 -10.81
C THR A 147 14.57 11.26 -9.50
N ILE A 148 14.62 12.59 -9.55
CA ILE A 148 14.42 13.44 -8.36
C ILE A 148 13.03 13.20 -7.75
N ALA A 149 11.99 13.15 -8.59
CA ALA A 149 10.63 12.90 -8.12
C ALA A 149 10.51 11.57 -7.38
N ARG A 150 11.11 10.49 -7.88
CA ARG A 150 11.11 9.18 -7.22
C ARG A 150 11.85 9.20 -5.89
N GLU A 151 13.03 9.79 -5.84
CA GLU A 151 13.80 9.85 -4.60
C GLU A 151 13.09 10.72 -3.54
N LEU A 152 12.49 11.83 -3.96
CA LEU A 152 11.74 12.70 -3.06
C LEU A 152 10.47 12.00 -2.54
N ALA A 153 9.71 11.33 -3.41
CA ALA A 153 8.48 10.65 -3.03
C ALA A 153 8.65 9.63 -1.90
N GLN A 154 9.80 8.97 -1.85
CA GLN A 154 10.12 7.98 -0.82
C GLN A 154 10.41 8.61 0.55
N GLN A 155 10.81 9.88 0.57
CA GLN A 155 11.17 10.63 1.77
C GLN A 155 10.01 11.48 2.31
N LEU A 156 8.98 11.68 1.49
CA LEU A 156 7.81 12.43 1.92
C LEU A 156 6.95 11.59 2.87
N PRO A 157 6.27 12.28 3.80
CA PRO A 157 5.34 11.62 4.70
C PRO A 157 4.19 10.95 3.95
N GLY A 158 3.49 10.06 4.64
CA GLY A 158 2.36 9.30 4.11
C GLY A 158 2.46 7.80 4.39
N PRO A 159 1.38 7.05 4.18
CA PRO A 159 1.30 5.62 4.54
C PRO A 159 2.36 4.78 3.83
N ALA A 160 2.74 5.15 2.61
CA ALA A 160 3.85 4.55 1.85
C ALA A 160 4.63 5.61 1.04
N GLY A 161 4.81 6.84 1.59
CA GLY A 161 5.39 7.97 0.89
C GLY A 161 4.42 8.63 -0.09
N ALA A 162 4.92 9.47 -1.00
CA ALA A 162 4.07 10.22 -1.91
C ALA A 162 3.69 9.45 -3.19
N ARG A 163 2.49 9.72 -3.70
CA ARG A 163 2.05 9.29 -5.03
C ARG A 163 2.72 10.15 -6.12
N LEU A 164 3.28 9.50 -7.12
CA LEU A 164 3.92 10.13 -8.27
C LEU A 164 2.94 10.27 -9.44
N LEU A 165 2.63 11.49 -9.82
CA LEU A 165 1.82 11.78 -10.98
C LEU A 165 2.70 12.29 -12.12
N ARG A 166 2.54 11.71 -13.31
CA ARG A 166 3.31 12.08 -14.49
C ARG A 166 2.40 12.75 -15.52
N SER A 167 2.68 14.01 -15.83
CA SER A 167 1.87 14.81 -16.77
C SER A 167 1.81 14.24 -18.18
N ASP A 168 2.88 13.58 -18.65
CA ASP A 168 2.92 12.92 -19.96
C ASP A 168 2.01 11.68 -20.02
N VAL A 169 1.81 11.05 -18.88
CA VAL A 169 0.94 9.88 -18.72
C VAL A 169 -0.52 10.31 -18.62
N ILE A 170 -0.81 11.33 -17.80
CA ILE A 170 -2.17 11.88 -17.62
C ILE A 170 -2.69 12.46 -18.95
N ARG A 171 -1.86 13.23 -19.66
CA ARG A 171 -2.25 13.89 -20.93
C ARG A 171 -2.59 12.93 -22.08
N LYS A 172 -2.08 11.71 -22.06
CA LYS A 172 -2.41 10.70 -23.09
C LYS A 172 -3.77 10.04 -22.88
N GLN A 173 -4.47 10.39 -21.82
CA GLN A 173 -5.74 9.79 -21.38
C GLN A 173 -6.91 10.76 -21.47
N SER A 174 -6.61 12.05 -21.68
CA SER A 174 -7.59 13.10 -22.03
C SER A 174 -7.83 13.13 -23.53
#